data_0a1fb8324e789ee289131b9313e5ea90
#
_entry.id   0a1fb8324e789ee289131b9313e5ea90
#
_cell.length_a   1.000
_cell.length_b   1.000
_cell.length_c   1.000
_cell.angle_alpha   90.00
_cell.angle_beta   90.00
_cell.angle_gamma   90.00
#
_symmetry.space_group_name_H-M   'P 1'
#
loop_
_entity.id
_entity.type
_entity.pdbx_description
1 polymer ?
#
loop_
_entity_poly.entity_id
_entity_poly.type
_entity_poly.pdbx_seq_one_letter_code
_entity_poly.pdbx_strand_id
1 'polypeptide(L)'
;MWNWEWSKAVAQRVKERYPKCKIVFGGPQVTDRPEEEQFFRKHPYVDSISLAEGEISFTDILRNLINGKLIEKIYNYPRLTELDIPSPYLTGVFEKIIADNPGVLWNGTLETNRGCPFACTFCDWGGLTYSKLKKFPEEKVLQELHWMAHNKMDYVTIADANFGVFTDRDMKFTEELVALQKEFGYPQVVDATWYKNSSEEIMEIVKKFISSGFNRGLTLSVQSMDMDVLEEIKRRNMEFSNLKHIFDICNREQIPSYTELILGLPKETFESWSKGLCDVIEMGQHNAIESWLAQLLENAHLNTPGQRAEHEIDTVVVKDYISGFEEEDGISESVTLVRGTKDMPMPKFIDSWMYAWMINNFHNYGWTQIISRFLRKYKDMSYLEFYNRLWILIQEDNGFVKEQFDIAKAQLTEYLETGIADGFSGHTLMWSAQSNFHEEPLKILEFVDKACSREWLDLPEKYYPQLMKFQTFYVTHYQFEYPMKMKFDYNFMEYITEADAELTKDNTEYSLDLLMPCDSKEEYMDRMYYKRRQGWGKVLFST
;
A
#
# COMPACT_ATOMS: atom_id res chain seq x y z
N MET A 1 -2.33 10.52 12.32
CA MET A 1 -3.12 9.29 12.21
C MET A 1 -4.57 9.64 12.14
N TRP A 2 -5.45 8.73 11.81
CA TRP A 2 -6.84 8.96 11.39
C TRP A 2 -7.78 9.63 12.43
N ASN A 3 -7.38 9.89 13.65
CA ASN A 3 -8.24 10.50 14.67
C ASN A 3 -7.50 11.40 15.68
N TRP A 4 -6.35 11.95 15.32
CA TRP A 4 -5.54 12.76 16.25
C TRP A 4 -6.16 14.14 16.52
N GLU A 5 -6.53 14.86 15.47
CA GLU A 5 -7.17 16.18 15.59
C GLU A 5 -8.55 16.07 16.24
N TRP A 6 -9.30 15.04 15.84
CA TRP A 6 -10.60 14.74 16.42
C TRP A 6 -10.48 14.42 17.93
N SER A 7 -9.53 13.58 18.32
CA SER A 7 -9.29 13.23 19.72
C SER A 7 -8.90 14.46 20.56
N LYS A 8 -8.09 15.37 20.01
CA LYS A 8 -7.73 16.63 20.65
C LYS A 8 -8.97 17.52 20.87
N ALA A 9 -9.80 17.69 19.84
CA ALA A 9 -11.01 18.49 19.93
C ALA A 9 -12.01 17.94 20.95
N VAL A 10 -12.22 16.63 20.95
CA VAL A 10 -13.08 15.96 21.96
C VAL A 10 -12.53 16.16 23.36
N ALA A 11 -11.23 15.92 23.56
CA ALA A 11 -10.60 16.08 24.88
C ALA A 11 -10.71 17.49 25.41
N GLN A 12 -10.50 18.50 24.56
CA GLN A 12 -10.66 19.90 24.93
C GLN A 12 -12.11 20.22 25.32
N ARG A 13 -13.09 19.83 24.52
CA ARG A 13 -14.52 20.03 24.82
C ARG A 13 -14.95 19.33 26.11
N VAL A 14 -14.44 18.11 26.35
CA VAL A 14 -14.71 17.38 27.61
C VAL A 14 -14.11 18.13 28.80
N LYS A 15 -12.88 18.65 28.69
CA LYS A 15 -12.23 19.38 29.76
C LYS A 15 -12.94 20.70 30.09
N GLU A 16 -13.39 21.41 29.08
CA GLU A 16 -14.18 22.64 29.24
C GLU A 16 -15.50 22.39 29.97
N ARG A 17 -16.22 21.34 29.59
CA ARG A 17 -17.52 20.99 30.17
C ARG A 17 -17.41 20.31 31.53
N TYR A 18 -16.36 19.50 31.71
CA TYR A 18 -16.10 18.69 32.91
C TYR A 18 -14.69 18.93 33.41
N PRO A 19 -14.36 20.06 34.05
CA PRO A 19 -12.97 20.41 34.42
C PRO A 19 -12.28 19.39 35.34
N LYS A 20 -13.07 18.59 36.08
CA LYS A 20 -12.53 17.52 36.96
C LYS A 20 -12.27 16.22 36.22
N CYS A 21 -12.74 16.05 34.99
CA CYS A 21 -12.47 14.87 34.19
C CYS A 21 -10.96 14.78 33.89
N LYS A 22 -10.40 13.60 34.05
CA LYS A 22 -9.00 13.34 33.75
C LYS A 22 -8.85 12.90 32.31
N ILE A 23 -8.04 13.61 31.56
CA ILE A 23 -7.74 13.33 30.15
C ILE A 23 -6.38 12.66 30.09
N VAL A 24 -6.36 11.45 29.52
CA VAL A 24 -5.16 10.66 29.33
C VAL A 24 -5.00 10.35 27.83
N PHE A 25 -3.84 10.66 27.29
CA PHE A 25 -3.51 10.30 25.90
C PHE A 25 -2.49 9.18 25.86
N GLY A 26 -2.57 8.34 24.82
CA GLY A 26 -1.65 7.26 24.52
C GLY A 26 -1.69 6.89 23.04
N GLY A 27 -0.90 5.92 22.69
CA GLY A 27 -0.80 5.43 21.31
C GLY A 27 0.29 6.13 20.49
N PRO A 28 0.52 5.71 19.25
CA PRO A 28 1.71 6.06 18.47
C PRO A 28 1.77 7.54 18.03
N GLN A 29 0.65 8.28 18.12
CA GLN A 29 0.64 9.71 17.79
C GLN A 29 1.05 10.60 18.97
N VAL A 30 1.15 10.06 20.19
CA VAL A 30 1.69 10.80 21.33
C VAL A 30 3.21 10.80 21.24
N THR A 31 3.79 12.00 21.23
CA THR A 31 5.26 12.14 21.11
C THR A 31 5.99 11.43 22.24
N ASP A 32 7.06 10.72 21.90
CA ASP A 32 7.99 10.11 22.86
C ASP A 32 8.99 11.11 23.45
N ARG A 33 8.95 12.37 22.98
CA ARG A 33 9.78 13.53 23.43
C ARG A 33 8.93 14.66 24.03
N PRO A 34 8.03 14.37 24.99
CA PRO A 34 7.02 15.32 25.43
C PRO A 34 7.58 16.60 26.07
N GLU A 35 8.75 16.53 26.68
CA GLU A 35 9.40 17.69 27.29
C GLU A 35 10.04 18.59 26.23
N GLU A 36 10.80 18.03 25.30
CA GLU A 36 11.43 18.76 24.18
C GLU A 36 10.39 19.45 23.32
N GLU A 37 9.28 18.79 23.05
CA GLU A 37 8.19 19.32 22.22
C GLU A 37 7.19 20.15 22.99
N GLN A 38 7.38 20.34 24.28
CA GLN A 38 6.50 21.12 25.15
C GLN A 38 5.04 20.64 25.08
N PHE A 39 4.81 19.33 25.07
CA PHE A 39 3.52 18.68 24.83
C PHE A 39 2.41 19.26 25.73
N PHE A 40 2.61 19.30 27.04
CA PHE A 40 1.61 19.80 28.00
C PHE A 40 1.36 21.31 27.90
N ARG A 41 2.30 22.06 27.33
CA ARG A 41 2.10 23.49 27.03
C ARG A 41 1.21 23.67 25.80
N LYS A 42 1.40 22.84 24.80
CA LYS A 42 0.55 22.82 23.59
C LYS A 42 -0.84 22.26 23.89
N HIS A 43 -0.93 21.31 24.84
CA HIS A 43 -2.15 20.59 25.18
C HIS A 43 -2.46 20.70 26.70
N PRO A 44 -2.80 21.90 27.21
CA PRO A 44 -2.99 22.14 28.66
C PRO A 44 -4.20 21.39 29.24
N TYR A 45 -5.10 20.91 28.40
CA TYR A 45 -6.26 20.10 28.79
C TYR A 45 -5.92 18.63 29.07
N VAL A 46 -4.72 18.14 28.68
CA VAL A 46 -4.26 16.78 28.95
C VAL A 46 -3.64 16.70 30.34
N ASP A 47 -4.13 15.78 31.16
CA ASP A 47 -3.62 15.57 32.52
C ASP A 47 -2.40 14.64 32.54
N SER A 48 -2.38 13.62 31.69
CA SER A 48 -1.34 12.58 31.67
C SER A 48 -1.18 11.97 30.27
N ILE A 49 -0.01 11.43 30.00
CA ILE A 49 0.27 10.60 28.82
C ILE A 49 0.82 9.24 29.22
N SER A 50 0.45 8.23 28.43
CA SER A 50 0.98 6.88 28.49
C SER A 50 1.81 6.63 27.23
N LEU A 51 3.12 6.45 27.41
CA LEU A 51 4.04 6.14 26.33
C LEU A 51 4.16 4.62 26.15
N ALA A 52 4.50 4.18 24.94
CA ALA A 52 4.63 2.77 24.56
C ALA A 52 3.32 1.96 24.75
N GLU A 53 3.42 0.76 25.35
CA GLU A 53 2.29 -0.14 25.60
C GLU A 53 1.43 0.36 26.76
N GLY A 54 0.12 0.41 26.58
CA GLY A 54 -0.82 1.01 27.51
C GLY A 54 -1.32 0.09 28.64
N GLU A 55 -1.15 -1.20 28.54
CA GLU A 55 -1.80 -2.19 29.41
C GLU A 55 -1.46 -2.01 30.89
N ILE A 56 -0.18 -1.79 31.21
CA ILE A 56 0.26 -1.56 32.58
C ILE A 56 0.01 -0.12 33.00
N SER A 57 0.46 0.84 32.21
CA SER A 57 0.41 2.26 32.53
C SER A 57 -1.02 2.76 32.72
N PHE A 58 -1.94 2.43 31.82
CA PHE A 58 -3.34 2.83 31.94
C PHE A 58 -4.03 2.17 33.13
N THR A 59 -3.72 0.90 33.41
CA THR A 59 -4.22 0.20 34.61
C THR A 59 -3.76 0.90 35.89
N ASP A 60 -2.51 1.36 35.97
CA ASP A 60 -2.02 2.09 37.15
C ASP A 60 -2.61 3.48 37.26
N ILE A 61 -2.82 4.17 36.14
CA ILE A 61 -3.55 5.45 36.13
C ILE A 61 -4.95 5.26 36.72
N LEU A 62 -5.71 4.28 36.24
CA LEU A 62 -7.06 3.98 36.74
C LEU A 62 -7.04 3.62 38.22
N ARG A 63 -6.12 2.74 38.64
CA ARG A 63 -5.98 2.34 40.05
C ARG A 63 -5.67 3.54 40.96
N ASN A 64 -4.80 4.46 40.52
CA ASN A 64 -4.50 5.67 41.27
C ASN A 64 -5.73 6.59 41.38
N LEU A 65 -6.45 6.79 40.28
CA LEU A 65 -7.67 7.63 40.27
C LEU A 65 -8.78 7.04 41.17
N ILE A 66 -9.03 5.74 41.10
CA ILE A 66 -10.02 5.05 41.96
C ILE A 66 -9.67 5.19 43.44
N ASN A 67 -8.39 5.14 43.77
CA ASN A 67 -7.91 5.28 45.15
C ASN A 67 -7.72 6.74 45.60
N GLY A 68 -8.17 7.73 44.80
CA GLY A 68 -8.06 9.15 45.11
C GLY A 68 -6.62 9.68 45.11
N LYS A 69 -5.66 8.98 44.50
CA LYS A 69 -4.27 9.39 44.39
C LYS A 69 -4.07 10.31 43.18
N LEU A 70 -3.02 11.12 43.24
CA LEU A 70 -2.57 11.90 42.10
C LEU A 70 -2.00 10.99 41.02
N ILE A 71 -2.18 11.37 39.77
CA ILE A 71 -1.55 10.72 38.62
C ILE A 71 -0.33 11.54 38.17
N GLU A 72 0.67 10.85 37.64
CA GLU A 72 1.86 11.48 37.07
C GLU A 72 1.53 12.07 35.68
N LYS A 73 2.38 13.00 35.25
CA LYS A 73 2.26 13.58 33.91
C LYS A 73 2.61 12.60 32.79
N ILE A 74 3.61 11.78 33.01
CA ILE A 74 4.17 10.87 32.02
C ILE A 74 4.31 9.48 32.65
N TYR A 75 3.69 8.50 32.02
CA TYR A 75 3.87 7.09 32.33
C TYR A 75 4.66 6.43 31.19
N ASN A 76 5.83 5.88 31.53
CA ASN A 76 6.68 5.16 30.60
C ASN A 76 7.18 3.88 31.28
N TYR A 77 6.45 2.80 31.09
CA TYR A 77 6.77 1.50 31.67
C TYR A 77 7.57 0.62 30.71
N PRO A 78 8.36 -0.32 31.23
CA PRO A 78 8.94 -1.38 30.40
C PRO A 78 7.84 -2.13 29.63
N ARG A 79 8.15 -2.52 28.42
CA ARG A 79 7.22 -3.30 27.59
C ARG A 79 6.94 -4.66 28.22
N LEU A 80 5.74 -5.15 27.97
CA LEU A 80 5.33 -6.49 28.38
C LEU A 80 6.35 -7.54 27.91
N THR A 81 6.76 -8.44 28.78
CA THR A 81 7.63 -9.57 28.42
C THR A 81 6.83 -10.71 27.79
N GLU A 82 5.59 -10.87 28.20
CA GLU A 82 4.63 -11.88 27.75
C GLU A 82 3.31 -11.19 27.35
N LEU A 83 2.63 -11.74 26.35
CA LEU A 83 1.37 -11.19 25.83
C LEU A 83 0.16 -11.99 26.35
N ASP A 84 0.19 -12.40 27.62
CA ASP A 84 -0.96 -13.03 28.28
C ASP A 84 -1.87 -11.95 28.89
N ILE A 85 -2.56 -11.22 28.03
CA ILE A 85 -3.52 -10.16 28.40
C ILE A 85 -4.95 -10.60 28.08
N PRO A 86 -5.97 -10.12 28.82
CA PRO A 86 -7.36 -10.46 28.52
C PRO A 86 -7.77 -10.08 27.10
N SER A 87 -8.51 -10.97 26.44
CA SER A 87 -9.06 -10.70 25.12
C SER A 87 -10.36 -9.89 25.24
N PRO A 88 -10.49 -8.77 24.51
CA PRO A 88 -11.76 -8.03 24.47
C PRO A 88 -12.90 -8.86 23.85
N TYR A 89 -12.57 -9.81 22.97
CA TYR A 89 -13.55 -10.69 22.34
C TYR A 89 -14.08 -11.77 23.31
N LEU A 90 -13.19 -12.33 24.13
CA LEU A 90 -13.51 -13.48 25.00
C LEU A 90 -14.02 -13.07 26.39
N THR A 91 -14.04 -11.77 26.72
CA THR A 91 -14.44 -11.28 28.04
C THR A 91 -15.91 -10.81 28.13
N GLY A 92 -16.70 -11.00 27.07
CA GLY A 92 -18.10 -10.62 27.06
C GLY A 92 -18.37 -9.12 26.79
N VAL A 93 -17.34 -8.35 26.41
CA VAL A 93 -17.49 -6.90 26.20
C VAL A 93 -18.34 -6.60 24.95
N PHE A 94 -18.19 -7.38 23.90
CA PHE A 94 -18.80 -7.10 22.61
C PHE A 94 -20.18 -7.73 22.40
N GLU A 95 -20.56 -8.78 23.13
CA GLU A 95 -21.81 -9.50 22.92
C GLU A 95 -23.02 -8.56 23.03
N LYS A 96 -23.03 -7.71 24.06
CA LYS A 96 -24.11 -6.74 24.23
C LYS A 96 -24.12 -5.69 23.14
N ILE A 97 -22.95 -5.20 22.72
CA ILE A 97 -22.81 -4.18 21.69
C ILE A 97 -23.35 -4.72 20.35
N ILE A 98 -22.96 -5.95 19.99
CA ILE A 98 -23.43 -6.60 18.76
C ILE A 98 -24.95 -6.82 18.82
N ALA A 99 -25.45 -7.32 19.93
CA ALA A 99 -26.87 -7.59 20.09
C ALA A 99 -27.74 -6.31 20.05
N ASP A 100 -27.24 -5.20 20.59
CA ASP A 100 -27.94 -3.91 20.60
C ASP A 100 -27.90 -3.21 19.21
N ASN A 101 -27.06 -3.66 18.28
CA ASN A 101 -26.87 -3.04 16.96
C ASN A 101 -27.05 -4.08 15.83
N PRO A 102 -28.25 -4.66 15.67
CA PRO A 102 -28.51 -5.63 14.62
C PRO A 102 -28.43 -4.96 13.23
N GLY A 103 -27.80 -5.66 12.28
CA GLY A 103 -27.63 -5.17 10.89
C GLY A 103 -26.38 -4.34 10.64
N VAL A 104 -25.57 -4.09 11.67
CA VAL A 104 -24.23 -3.52 11.48
C VAL A 104 -23.27 -4.61 10.98
N LEU A 105 -22.50 -4.29 9.93
CA LEU A 105 -21.39 -5.13 9.49
C LEU A 105 -20.20 -4.90 10.43
N TRP A 106 -19.83 -5.91 11.17
CA TRP A 106 -18.75 -5.84 12.15
C TRP A 106 -17.43 -6.29 11.54
N ASN A 107 -16.37 -5.55 11.85
CA ASN A 107 -15.01 -5.89 11.50
C ASN A 107 -14.22 -6.26 12.75
N GLY A 108 -13.38 -7.28 12.64
CA GLY A 108 -12.48 -7.72 13.70
C GLY A 108 -11.05 -7.28 13.46
N THR A 109 -10.32 -7.01 14.55
CA THR A 109 -8.88 -6.82 14.52
C THR A 109 -8.23 -7.91 15.36
N LEU A 110 -7.34 -8.67 14.76
CA LEU A 110 -6.61 -9.77 15.39
C LEU A 110 -5.13 -9.42 15.50
N GLU A 111 -4.55 -9.56 16.67
CA GLU A 111 -3.10 -9.46 16.88
C GLU A 111 -2.56 -10.83 17.27
N THR A 112 -1.72 -11.44 16.42
CA THR A 112 -1.14 -12.77 16.68
C THR A 112 0.27 -12.69 17.26
N ASN A 113 0.97 -11.60 16.95
CA ASN A 113 2.26 -11.26 17.51
C ASN A 113 2.45 -9.74 17.55
N ARG A 114 3.31 -9.30 18.42
CA ARG A 114 3.66 -7.88 18.58
C ARG A 114 5.16 -7.68 18.41
N GLY A 115 5.51 -6.59 17.70
CA GLY A 115 6.88 -6.19 17.43
C GLY A 115 7.25 -6.34 15.95
N CYS A 116 8.42 -5.82 15.60
CA CYS A 116 9.00 -5.92 14.27
C CYS A 116 10.51 -6.14 14.38
N PRO A 117 11.10 -7.09 13.64
CA PRO A 117 12.53 -7.37 13.70
C PRO A 117 13.39 -6.34 12.97
N PHE A 118 12.76 -5.38 12.28
CA PHE A 118 13.43 -4.37 11.47
C PHE A 118 13.48 -3.01 12.18
N ALA A 119 14.47 -2.20 11.82
CA ALA A 119 14.77 -0.92 12.45
C ALA A 119 14.65 0.27 11.48
N CYS A 120 13.72 0.19 10.53
CA CYS A 120 13.54 1.20 9.48
C CYS A 120 13.31 2.59 10.07
N THR A 121 14.12 3.57 9.67
CA THR A 121 14.12 4.92 10.27
C THR A 121 12.86 5.73 9.98
N PHE A 122 12.17 5.44 8.89
CA PHE A 122 10.92 6.09 8.47
C PHE A 122 9.68 5.53 9.18
N CYS A 123 9.82 4.38 9.85
CA CYS A 123 8.70 3.61 10.38
C CYS A 123 8.59 3.79 11.89
N ASP A 124 7.40 4.05 12.39
CA ASP A 124 7.15 4.15 13.83
C ASP A 124 7.20 2.79 14.55
N TRP A 125 6.84 1.72 13.85
CA TRP A 125 7.01 0.34 14.34
C TRP A 125 8.46 0.01 14.68
N GLY A 126 9.44 0.57 13.96
CA GLY A 126 10.87 0.41 14.23
C GLY A 126 11.32 1.14 15.49
N GLY A 127 10.82 2.34 15.77
CA GLY A 127 11.15 3.14 16.94
C GLY A 127 10.55 2.58 18.23
N LEU A 128 9.27 2.27 18.21
CA LEU A 128 8.53 1.72 19.34
C LEU A 128 8.81 0.24 19.58
N THR A 129 9.24 -0.48 18.57
CA THR A 129 9.29 -1.94 18.56
C THR A 129 10.67 -2.55 18.40
N TYR A 130 11.77 -1.88 18.70
CA TYR A 130 13.08 -2.53 18.86
C TYR A 130 13.01 -3.76 19.78
N SER A 131 11.85 -4.34 19.81
CA SER A 131 11.49 -5.45 20.65
C SER A 131 11.59 -6.73 19.84
N LYS A 132 12.17 -7.71 20.46
CA LYS A 132 12.00 -9.10 20.06
C LYS A 132 10.53 -9.35 19.77
N LEU A 133 10.25 -10.02 18.67
CA LEU A 133 8.90 -10.50 18.36
C LEU A 133 8.33 -11.30 19.53
N LYS A 134 7.13 -10.95 19.95
CA LYS A 134 6.41 -11.63 21.03
C LYS A 134 5.14 -12.23 20.46
N LYS A 135 4.85 -13.47 20.82
CA LYS A 135 3.67 -14.20 20.37
C LYS A 135 2.57 -14.10 21.40
N PHE A 136 1.34 -13.95 20.95
CA PHE A 136 0.19 -14.29 21.79
C PHE A 136 0.09 -15.82 21.92
N PRO A 137 -0.50 -16.33 23.03
CA PRO A 137 -0.77 -17.77 23.17
C PRO A 137 -1.63 -18.28 21.99
N GLU A 138 -1.20 -19.34 21.33
CA GLU A 138 -1.87 -19.87 20.13
C GLU A 138 -3.33 -20.24 20.41
N GLU A 139 -3.60 -20.86 21.55
CA GLU A 139 -4.96 -21.22 21.95
C GLU A 139 -5.88 -20.01 22.03
N LYS A 140 -5.37 -18.88 22.58
CA LYS A 140 -6.13 -17.63 22.67
C LYS A 140 -6.45 -17.09 21.28
N VAL A 141 -5.46 -17.06 20.38
CA VAL A 141 -5.67 -16.58 19.00
C VAL A 141 -6.71 -17.45 18.29
N LEU A 142 -6.65 -18.76 18.41
CA LEU A 142 -7.65 -19.67 17.85
C LEU A 142 -9.05 -19.41 18.42
N GLN A 143 -9.18 -19.22 19.74
CA GLN A 143 -10.46 -18.88 20.38
C GLN A 143 -11.03 -17.54 19.85
N GLU A 144 -10.18 -16.53 19.65
CA GLU A 144 -10.57 -15.25 19.05
C GLU A 144 -11.06 -15.42 17.61
N LEU A 145 -10.39 -16.24 16.78
CA LEU A 145 -10.83 -16.56 15.42
C LEU A 145 -12.19 -17.24 15.41
N HIS A 146 -12.41 -18.23 16.28
CA HIS A 146 -13.72 -18.88 16.45
C HIS A 146 -14.81 -17.89 16.87
N TRP A 147 -14.48 -17.02 17.84
CA TRP A 147 -15.40 -15.97 18.28
C TRP A 147 -15.78 -15.03 17.14
N MET A 148 -14.80 -14.57 16.34
CA MET A 148 -15.02 -13.69 15.20
C MET A 148 -15.91 -14.34 14.13
N ALA A 149 -15.66 -15.59 13.76
CA ALA A 149 -16.46 -16.31 12.79
C ALA A 149 -17.90 -16.52 13.29
N HIS A 150 -18.06 -16.94 14.55
CA HIS A 150 -19.38 -17.18 15.17
C HIS A 150 -20.21 -15.88 15.27
N ASN A 151 -19.57 -14.74 15.55
CA ASN A 151 -20.20 -13.43 15.63
C ASN A 151 -20.25 -12.70 14.27
N LYS A 152 -19.96 -13.39 13.17
CA LYS A 152 -20.12 -12.92 11.80
C LYS A 152 -19.31 -11.64 11.51
N MET A 153 -18.05 -11.60 11.97
CA MET A 153 -17.14 -10.54 11.55
C MET A 153 -16.86 -10.66 10.07
N ASP A 154 -17.29 -9.67 9.30
CA ASP A 154 -17.23 -9.71 7.83
C ASP A 154 -15.78 -9.58 7.34
N TYR A 155 -15.07 -8.64 7.92
CA TYR A 155 -13.68 -8.33 7.62
C TYR A 155 -12.81 -8.51 8.87
N VAL A 156 -11.69 -9.21 8.74
CA VAL A 156 -10.71 -9.36 9.82
C VAL A 156 -9.36 -8.79 9.37
N THR A 157 -8.86 -7.82 10.12
CA THR A 157 -7.49 -7.30 9.95
C THR A 157 -6.55 -8.03 10.90
N ILE A 158 -5.54 -8.71 10.38
CA ILE A 158 -4.42 -9.19 11.18
C ILE A 158 -3.44 -8.01 11.35
N ALA A 159 -3.40 -7.46 12.56
CA ALA A 159 -2.65 -6.24 12.88
C ALA A 159 -1.16 -6.47 13.11
N ASP A 160 -0.65 -7.64 12.80
CA ASP A 160 0.76 -7.97 12.88
C ASP A 160 1.57 -7.13 11.88
N ALA A 161 2.75 -6.67 12.28
CA ALA A 161 3.65 -5.98 11.36
C ALA A 161 4.25 -6.91 10.27
N ASN A 162 4.22 -8.23 10.49
CA ASN A 162 4.84 -9.23 9.61
C ASN A 162 4.16 -10.60 9.80
N PHE A 163 2.97 -10.80 9.26
CA PHE A 163 2.31 -12.11 9.27
C PHE A 163 3.06 -13.08 8.35
N GLY A 164 3.23 -14.31 8.77
CA GLY A 164 4.06 -15.31 8.10
C GLY A 164 5.49 -15.42 8.66
N VAL A 165 5.90 -14.54 9.59
CA VAL A 165 7.21 -14.61 10.24
C VAL A 165 7.39 -15.88 11.09
N PHE A 166 6.29 -16.47 11.56
CA PHE A 166 6.25 -17.75 12.26
C PHE A 166 5.49 -18.78 11.42
N THR A 167 6.07 -19.19 10.33
CA THR A 167 5.43 -19.87 9.20
C THR A 167 4.52 -21.04 9.60
N ASP A 168 5.01 -21.99 10.42
CA ASP A 168 4.21 -23.15 10.86
C ASP A 168 2.96 -22.73 11.65
N ARG A 169 3.12 -21.75 12.55
CA ARG A 169 2.02 -21.21 13.35
C ARG A 169 1.02 -20.45 12.48
N ASP A 170 1.51 -19.61 11.61
CA ASP A 170 0.69 -18.75 10.77
C ASP A 170 -0.03 -19.55 9.69
N MET A 171 0.56 -20.67 9.23
CA MET A 171 -0.12 -21.66 8.41
C MET A 171 -1.28 -22.31 9.16
N LYS A 172 -1.09 -22.70 10.42
CA LYS A 172 -2.16 -23.27 11.26
C LYS A 172 -3.34 -22.30 11.43
N PHE A 173 -3.05 -21.02 11.69
CA PHE A 173 -4.09 -19.98 11.77
C PHE A 173 -4.81 -19.79 10.43
N THR A 174 -4.08 -19.86 9.32
CA THR A 174 -4.65 -19.78 7.98
C THR A 174 -5.60 -20.95 7.70
N GLU A 175 -5.19 -22.16 8.05
CA GLU A 175 -6.03 -23.36 7.90
C GLU A 175 -7.31 -23.29 8.73
N GLU A 176 -7.20 -22.77 9.94
CA GLU A 176 -8.36 -22.55 10.81
C GLU A 176 -9.30 -21.49 10.24
N LEU A 177 -8.77 -20.35 9.77
CA LEU A 177 -9.57 -19.32 9.09
C LEU A 177 -10.35 -19.89 7.90
N VAL A 178 -9.70 -20.71 7.06
CA VAL A 178 -10.35 -21.36 5.90
C VAL A 178 -11.44 -22.34 6.36
N ALA A 179 -11.21 -23.09 7.43
CA ALA A 179 -12.19 -24.00 7.98
C ALA A 179 -13.41 -23.26 8.54
N LEU A 180 -13.19 -22.19 9.31
CA LEU A 180 -14.24 -21.34 9.87
C LEU A 180 -15.07 -20.65 8.79
N GLN A 181 -14.43 -20.14 7.73
CA GLN A 181 -15.16 -19.57 6.60
C GLN A 181 -16.08 -20.60 5.94
N LYS A 182 -15.61 -21.83 5.75
CA LYS A 182 -16.44 -22.90 5.17
C LYS A 182 -17.61 -23.29 6.07
N GLU A 183 -17.41 -23.27 7.38
CA GLU A 183 -18.43 -23.67 8.35
C GLU A 183 -19.47 -22.57 8.62
N PHE A 184 -18.99 -21.32 8.86
CA PHE A 184 -19.84 -20.20 9.29
C PHE A 184 -20.11 -19.17 8.19
N GLY A 185 -19.38 -19.22 7.06
CA GLY A 185 -19.42 -18.19 6.01
C GLY A 185 -18.64 -16.92 6.36
N TYR A 186 -17.90 -16.90 7.46
CA TYR A 186 -17.16 -15.74 7.98
C TYR A 186 -15.79 -16.15 8.52
N PRO A 187 -14.80 -15.24 8.49
CA PRO A 187 -14.81 -13.93 7.81
C PRO A 187 -14.86 -14.08 6.29
N GLN A 188 -15.39 -13.07 5.58
CA GLN A 188 -15.38 -13.05 4.11
C GLN A 188 -14.05 -12.50 3.57
N VAL A 189 -13.47 -11.56 4.29
CA VAL A 189 -12.19 -10.95 3.93
C VAL A 189 -11.24 -10.98 5.12
N VAL A 190 -10.00 -11.33 4.87
CA VAL A 190 -8.90 -11.25 5.86
C VAL A 190 -7.75 -10.48 5.23
N ASP A 191 -7.32 -9.41 5.89
CA ASP A 191 -6.16 -8.62 5.46
C ASP A 191 -4.98 -8.82 6.41
N ALA A 192 -3.78 -8.92 5.86
CA ALA A 192 -2.56 -9.11 6.63
C ALA A 192 -1.38 -8.38 5.98
N THR A 193 -0.50 -7.81 6.80
CA THR A 193 0.79 -7.31 6.35
C THR A 193 1.79 -8.46 6.34
N TRP A 194 2.24 -8.86 5.15
CA TRP A 194 3.12 -10.00 4.97
C TRP A 194 4.54 -9.76 5.48
N TYR A 195 5.17 -10.85 5.95
CA TYR A 195 6.58 -10.82 6.32
C TYR A 195 7.46 -10.43 5.12
N LYS A 196 8.35 -9.48 5.35
CA LYS A 196 9.12 -8.80 4.28
C LYS A 196 10.16 -9.68 3.59
N ASN A 197 10.60 -10.76 4.24
CA ASN A 197 11.52 -11.75 3.67
C ASN A 197 10.74 -13.01 3.31
N SER A 198 9.81 -12.90 2.37
CA SER A 198 8.97 -14.00 1.93
C SER A 198 9.79 -15.20 1.46
N SER A 199 9.37 -16.40 1.86
CA SER A 199 9.91 -17.68 1.44
C SER A 199 8.84 -18.48 0.67
N GLU A 200 9.19 -19.63 0.13
CA GLU A 200 8.23 -20.53 -0.50
C GLU A 200 7.10 -20.96 0.46
N GLU A 201 7.41 -21.11 1.75
CA GLU A 201 6.41 -21.48 2.74
C GLU A 201 5.38 -20.34 2.93
N ILE A 202 5.80 -19.08 2.87
CA ILE A 202 4.88 -17.94 2.91
C ILE A 202 4.01 -17.92 1.66
N MET A 203 4.55 -18.28 0.51
CA MET A 203 3.75 -18.39 -0.72
C MET A 203 2.62 -19.41 -0.58
N GLU A 204 2.81 -20.50 0.15
CA GLU A 204 1.72 -21.46 0.43
C GLU A 204 0.62 -20.84 1.31
N ILE A 205 0.97 -20.00 2.30
CA ILE A 205 -0.01 -19.25 3.08
C ILE A 205 -0.79 -18.28 2.17
N VAL A 206 -0.06 -17.51 1.33
CA VAL A 206 -0.66 -16.57 0.38
C VAL A 206 -1.64 -17.26 -0.57
N LYS A 207 -1.25 -18.42 -1.14
CA LYS A 207 -2.11 -19.21 -2.02
C LYS A 207 -3.41 -19.64 -1.33
N LYS A 208 -3.33 -20.08 -0.07
CA LYS A 208 -4.51 -20.43 0.71
C LYS A 208 -5.43 -19.21 0.92
N PHE A 209 -4.88 -18.04 1.24
CA PHE A 209 -5.65 -16.80 1.37
C PHE A 209 -6.38 -16.45 0.07
N ILE A 210 -5.67 -16.47 -1.06
CA ILE A 210 -6.24 -16.11 -2.37
C ILE A 210 -7.30 -17.12 -2.80
N SER A 211 -7.01 -18.44 -2.70
CA SER A 211 -7.95 -19.48 -3.09
C SER A 211 -9.22 -19.52 -2.23
N SER A 212 -9.17 -18.97 -1.02
CA SER A 212 -10.31 -18.80 -0.14
C SER A 212 -11.03 -17.46 -0.32
N GLY A 213 -10.53 -16.60 -1.18
CA GLY A 213 -11.09 -15.27 -1.40
C GLY A 213 -10.80 -14.26 -0.28
N PHE A 214 -9.93 -14.59 0.69
CA PHE A 214 -9.65 -13.72 1.82
C PHE A 214 -8.90 -12.46 1.46
N ASN A 215 -7.88 -12.56 0.62
CA ASN A 215 -6.95 -11.47 0.39
C ASN A 215 -6.90 -11.03 -1.07
N ARG A 216 -6.42 -9.81 -1.23
CA ARG A 216 -6.34 -9.05 -2.47
C ARG A 216 -5.03 -9.25 -3.23
N GLY A 217 -4.14 -10.12 -2.74
CA GLY A 217 -2.84 -10.38 -3.36
C GLY A 217 -1.66 -10.24 -2.39
N LEU A 218 -0.47 -10.51 -2.91
CA LEU A 218 0.78 -10.43 -2.17
C LEU A 218 1.38 -9.02 -2.21
N THR A 219 1.62 -8.43 -1.04
CA THR A 219 2.36 -7.17 -0.93
C THR A 219 3.85 -7.43 -0.75
N LEU A 220 4.67 -6.83 -1.60
CA LEU A 220 6.12 -6.87 -1.52
C LEU A 220 6.67 -5.45 -1.35
N SER A 221 6.80 -5.00 -0.10
CA SER A 221 7.23 -3.63 0.22
C SER A 221 8.75 -3.54 0.20
N VAL A 222 9.35 -3.08 -0.89
CA VAL A 222 10.80 -2.87 -1.02
C VAL A 222 11.26 -1.48 -0.58
N GLN A 223 10.38 -0.49 -0.64
CA GLN A 223 10.55 0.93 -0.27
C GLN A 223 11.52 1.71 -1.16
N SER A 224 12.69 1.20 -1.44
CA SER A 224 13.68 1.65 -2.44
C SER A 224 14.45 0.44 -2.98
N MET A 225 15.04 0.59 -4.15
CA MET A 225 15.94 -0.39 -4.76
C MET A 225 17.40 0.09 -4.71
N ASP A 226 17.65 1.30 -4.26
CA ASP A 226 18.98 1.87 -4.11
C ASP A 226 19.61 1.45 -2.78
N MET A 227 20.85 0.94 -2.85
CA MET A 227 21.54 0.39 -1.66
C MET A 227 21.93 1.47 -0.65
N ASP A 228 22.31 2.66 -1.12
CA ASP A 228 22.70 3.77 -0.25
C ASP A 228 21.47 4.32 0.50
N VAL A 229 20.33 4.36 -0.17
CA VAL A 229 19.04 4.69 0.45
C VAL A 229 18.67 3.64 1.51
N LEU A 230 18.74 2.35 1.16
CA LEU A 230 18.39 1.25 2.06
C LEU A 230 19.29 1.22 3.32
N GLU A 231 20.59 1.48 3.15
CA GLU A 231 21.53 1.58 4.27
C GLU A 231 21.16 2.75 5.20
N GLU A 232 20.88 3.92 4.62
CA GLU A 232 20.53 5.13 5.37
C GLU A 232 19.25 4.94 6.20
N ILE A 233 18.23 4.34 5.59
CA ILE A 233 16.97 4.08 6.30
C ILE A 233 17.00 2.80 7.15
N LYS A 234 18.17 2.15 7.30
CA LYS A 234 18.38 0.91 8.07
C LYS A 234 17.43 -0.21 7.67
N ARG A 235 17.18 -0.33 6.36
CA ARG A 235 16.33 -1.38 5.82
C ARG A 235 17.14 -2.44 5.09
N ARG A 236 16.79 -3.69 5.31
CA ARG A 236 17.29 -4.82 4.53
C ARG A 236 16.13 -5.41 3.73
N ASN A 237 16.22 -5.32 2.43
CA ASN A 237 15.33 -6.04 1.52
C ASN A 237 15.79 -7.50 1.39
N MET A 238 14.89 -8.36 0.90
CA MET A 238 15.32 -9.69 0.45
C MET A 238 16.26 -9.56 -0.76
N GLU A 239 17.05 -10.59 -0.99
CA GLU A 239 17.94 -10.64 -2.14
C GLU A 239 17.15 -10.59 -3.47
N PHE A 240 17.71 -9.94 -4.47
CA PHE A 240 17.08 -9.76 -5.78
C PHE A 240 16.68 -11.07 -6.45
N SER A 241 17.49 -12.11 -6.31
CA SER A 241 17.18 -13.45 -6.81
C SER A 241 15.91 -14.04 -6.22
N ASN A 242 15.71 -13.85 -4.91
CA ASN A 242 14.52 -14.33 -4.21
C ASN A 242 13.28 -13.51 -4.60
N LEU A 243 13.44 -12.19 -4.72
CA LEU A 243 12.35 -11.32 -5.17
C LEU A 243 11.90 -11.69 -6.59
N LYS A 244 12.86 -11.90 -7.50
CA LYS A 244 12.58 -12.38 -8.87
C LYS A 244 11.85 -13.71 -8.84
N HIS A 245 12.32 -14.68 -8.06
CA HIS A 245 11.68 -15.99 -7.95
C HIS A 245 10.21 -15.90 -7.48
N ILE A 246 9.91 -15.02 -6.53
CA ILE A 246 8.54 -14.80 -6.06
C ILE A 246 7.68 -14.18 -7.17
N PHE A 247 8.20 -13.21 -7.93
CA PHE A 247 7.46 -12.64 -9.06
C PHE A 247 7.21 -13.68 -10.16
N ASP A 248 8.18 -14.54 -10.44
CA ASP A 248 8.03 -15.64 -11.43
C ASP A 248 6.90 -16.59 -10.99
N ILE A 249 6.81 -16.94 -9.70
CA ILE A 249 5.68 -17.71 -9.15
C ILE A 249 4.37 -16.94 -9.32
N CYS A 250 4.32 -15.68 -8.92
CA CYS A 250 3.11 -14.88 -9.02
C CYS A 250 2.61 -14.76 -10.47
N ASN A 251 3.51 -14.53 -11.41
CA ASN A 251 3.16 -14.42 -12.83
C ASN A 251 2.64 -15.75 -13.39
N ARG A 252 3.36 -16.87 -13.13
CA ARG A 252 2.98 -18.20 -13.61
C ARG A 252 1.64 -18.66 -13.05
N GLU A 253 1.43 -18.46 -11.76
CA GLU A 253 0.21 -18.91 -11.07
C GLU A 253 -0.91 -17.85 -11.08
N GLN A 254 -0.70 -16.72 -11.77
CA GLN A 254 -1.60 -15.57 -11.85
C GLN A 254 -2.03 -15.05 -10.46
N ILE A 255 -1.09 -15.08 -9.50
CA ILE A 255 -1.28 -14.54 -8.16
C ILE A 255 -1.12 -13.03 -8.22
N PRO A 256 -2.14 -12.24 -7.86
CA PRO A 256 -2.02 -10.80 -7.79
C PRO A 256 -0.90 -10.38 -6.82
N SER A 257 -0.01 -9.52 -7.28
CA SER A 257 1.06 -8.98 -6.44
C SER A 257 1.20 -7.48 -6.65
N TYR A 258 1.63 -6.77 -5.62
CA TYR A 258 2.01 -5.37 -5.76
C TYR A 258 3.24 -5.05 -4.93
N THR A 259 4.02 -4.10 -5.43
CA THR A 259 5.27 -3.68 -4.82
C THR A 259 5.18 -2.22 -4.42
N GLU A 260 5.61 -1.92 -3.21
CA GLU A 260 5.55 -0.57 -2.65
C GLU A 260 6.94 0.05 -2.56
N LEU A 261 7.03 1.31 -3.06
CA LEU A 261 8.19 2.18 -2.91
C LEU A 261 7.76 3.49 -2.23
N ILE A 262 8.70 4.14 -1.54
CA ILE A 262 8.47 5.41 -0.86
C ILE A 262 9.37 6.48 -1.47
N LEU A 263 8.78 7.50 -2.06
CA LEU A 263 9.47 8.68 -2.57
C LEU A 263 9.71 9.69 -1.45
N GLY A 264 10.92 10.21 -1.36
CA GLY A 264 11.31 11.22 -0.37
C GLY A 264 12.14 10.66 0.78
N LEU A 265 12.66 9.45 0.63
CA LEU A 265 13.65 8.89 1.56
C LEU A 265 15.01 9.58 1.38
N PRO A 266 15.82 9.72 2.46
CA PRO A 266 17.17 10.28 2.37
C PRO A 266 18.05 9.55 1.35
N LYS A 267 18.93 10.30 0.69
CA LYS A 267 19.84 9.87 -0.39
C LYS A 267 19.16 9.44 -1.69
N GLU A 268 17.83 9.35 -1.75
CA GLU A 268 17.14 9.09 -3.01
C GLU A 268 17.33 10.27 -3.98
N THR A 269 17.60 9.97 -5.24
CA THR A 269 17.72 10.93 -6.35
C THR A 269 16.71 10.60 -7.44
N PHE A 270 16.50 11.50 -8.41
CA PHE A 270 15.67 11.20 -9.57
C PHE A 270 16.20 9.97 -10.33
N GLU A 271 17.51 9.87 -10.47
CA GLU A 271 18.19 8.81 -11.19
C GLU A 271 18.04 7.46 -10.47
N SER A 272 18.25 7.41 -9.14
CA SER A 272 18.07 6.18 -8.35
C SER A 272 16.60 5.76 -8.29
N TRP A 273 15.68 6.71 -8.16
CA TRP A 273 14.25 6.48 -8.15
C TRP A 273 13.74 5.88 -9.47
N SER A 274 14.05 6.53 -10.60
CA SER A 274 13.64 6.08 -11.93
C SER A 274 14.22 4.71 -12.27
N LYS A 275 15.49 4.48 -11.91
CA LYS A 275 16.14 3.18 -12.04
C LYS A 275 15.47 2.14 -11.14
N GLY A 276 15.18 2.47 -9.88
CA GLY A 276 14.56 1.57 -8.92
C GLY A 276 13.18 1.07 -9.36
N LEU A 277 12.34 1.95 -9.91
CA LEU A 277 11.06 1.56 -10.51
C LEU A 277 11.26 0.57 -11.66
N CYS A 278 12.22 0.84 -12.54
CA CYS A 278 12.52 -0.05 -13.66
C CYS A 278 13.18 -1.38 -13.22
N ASP A 279 14.03 -1.36 -12.18
CA ASP A 279 14.62 -2.58 -11.61
C ASP A 279 13.54 -3.52 -11.04
N VAL A 280 12.50 -2.99 -10.42
CA VAL A 280 11.35 -3.79 -9.97
C VAL A 280 10.64 -4.47 -11.16
N ILE A 281 10.51 -3.77 -12.28
CA ILE A 281 9.96 -4.35 -13.51
C ILE A 281 10.91 -5.42 -14.09
N GLU A 282 12.22 -5.17 -14.09
CA GLU A 282 13.24 -6.15 -14.53
C GLU A 282 13.20 -7.45 -13.73
N MET A 283 12.77 -7.40 -12.46
CA MET A 283 12.57 -8.58 -11.64
C MET A 283 11.29 -9.35 -11.94
N GLY A 284 10.43 -8.83 -12.82
CA GLY A 284 9.19 -9.49 -13.23
C GLY A 284 7.93 -8.93 -12.57
N GLN A 285 7.99 -7.80 -11.86
CA GLN A 285 6.77 -7.15 -11.37
C GLN A 285 6.03 -6.46 -12.53
N HIS A 286 5.02 -7.15 -13.04
CA HIS A 286 4.20 -6.66 -14.14
C HIS A 286 2.74 -6.39 -13.72
N ASN A 287 2.42 -6.56 -12.43
CA ASN A 287 1.06 -6.37 -11.95
C ASN A 287 0.85 -4.94 -11.42
N ALA A 288 1.45 -4.60 -10.28
CA ALA A 288 1.30 -3.25 -9.73
C ALA A 288 2.55 -2.78 -8.98
N ILE A 289 2.98 -1.56 -9.25
CA ILE A 289 4.01 -0.84 -8.50
C ILE A 289 3.35 0.40 -7.90
N GLU A 290 3.31 0.46 -6.56
CA GLU A 290 2.75 1.56 -5.81
C GLU A 290 3.85 2.50 -5.34
N SER A 291 3.67 3.77 -5.57
CA SER A 291 4.58 4.82 -5.12
C SER A 291 3.89 5.68 -4.07
N TRP A 292 4.46 5.75 -2.89
CA TRP A 292 3.95 6.52 -1.76
C TRP A 292 4.83 7.72 -1.49
N LEU A 293 4.24 8.86 -1.15
CA LEU A 293 5.00 9.98 -0.60
C LEU A 293 5.43 9.66 0.84
N ALA A 294 6.69 9.94 1.17
CA ALA A 294 7.19 9.73 2.52
C ALA A 294 6.42 10.59 3.52
N GLN A 295 5.74 9.95 4.46
CA GLN A 295 5.08 10.59 5.57
C GLN A 295 6.01 10.59 6.79
N LEU A 296 6.22 11.74 7.41
CA LEU A 296 6.94 11.83 8.68
C LEU A 296 6.01 11.48 9.84
N LEU A 297 6.13 10.26 10.32
CA LEU A 297 5.40 9.79 11.49
C LEU A 297 5.99 10.40 12.77
N GLU A 298 5.15 10.67 13.76
CA GLU A 298 5.51 11.45 14.97
C GLU A 298 6.76 10.94 15.66
N ASN A 299 6.84 9.64 15.92
CA ASN A 299 7.94 9.02 16.66
C ASN A 299 8.96 8.29 15.78
N ALA A 300 8.87 8.40 14.44
CA ALA A 300 9.84 7.81 13.55
C ALA A 300 11.21 8.49 13.72
N HIS A 301 12.29 7.71 13.67
CA HIS A 301 13.66 8.23 13.80
C HIS A 301 13.95 9.31 12.74
N LEU A 302 13.43 9.14 11.53
CA LEU A 302 13.57 10.10 10.43
C LEU A 302 12.97 11.48 10.76
N ASN A 303 11.98 11.54 11.67
CA ASN A 303 11.35 12.80 12.11
C ASN A 303 12.09 13.48 13.27
N THR A 304 13.24 12.97 13.73
CA THR A 304 14.03 13.64 14.75
C THR A 304 14.67 14.91 14.21
N PRO A 305 14.86 15.97 15.04
CA PRO A 305 15.48 17.23 14.58
C PRO A 305 16.85 17.02 13.92
N GLY A 306 17.64 16.04 14.43
CA GLY A 306 18.96 15.71 13.88
C GLY A 306 18.85 15.17 12.44
N GLN A 307 17.99 14.18 12.21
CA GLN A 307 17.78 13.58 10.89
C GLN A 307 17.18 14.58 9.90
N ARG A 308 16.21 15.39 10.33
CA ARG A 308 15.64 16.44 9.48
C ARG A 308 16.68 17.46 9.04
N ALA A 309 17.58 17.86 9.96
CA ALA A 309 18.65 18.81 9.63
C ALA A 309 19.75 18.16 8.76
N GLU A 310 20.13 16.92 9.02
CA GLU A 310 21.18 16.19 8.30
C GLU A 310 20.81 15.99 6.81
N HIS A 311 19.53 15.66 6.56
CA HIS A 311 19.03 15.39 5.21
C HIS A 311 18.30 16.58 4.57
N GLU A 312 18.27 17.73 5.24
CA GLU A 312 17.53 18.93 4.81
C GLU A 312 16.11 18.59 4.37
N ILE A 313 15.40 17.81 5.22
CA ILE A 313 14.05 17.31 4.89
C ILE A 313 13.08 18.48 4.86
N ASP A 314 12.61 18.84 3.66
CA ASP A 314 11.56 19.83 3.44
C ASP A 314 10.19 19.14 3.46
N THR A 315 9.21 19.79 4.10
CA THR A 315 7.91 19.17 4.37
C THR A 315 6.76 20.10 4.12
N VAL A 316 5.61 19.51 3.87
CA VAL A 316 4.32 20.18 3.82
C VAL A 316 3.33 19.45 4.72
N VAL A 317 2.49 20.21 5.45
CA VAL A 317 1.36 19.65 6.19
C VAL A 317 0.16 19.64 5.26
N VAL A 318 -0.40 18.48 5.02
CA VAL A 318 -1.56 18.31 4.16
C VAL A 318 -2.75 17.82 4.97
N LYS A 319 -3.94 18.24 4.59
CA LYS A 319 -5.16 17.67 5.16
C LYS A 319 -5.27 16.20 4.78
N ASP A 320 -5.79 15.41 5.70
CA ASP A 320 -5.84 13.96 5.54
C ASP A 320 -6.56 13.58 4.25
N TYR A 321 -5.83 12.84 3.43
CA TYR A 321 -6.29 12.34 2.17
C TYR A 321 -6.75 10.87 2.23
N ILE A 322 -6.59 10.23 3.39
CA ILE A 322 -6.90 8.80 3.56
C ILE A 322 -8.38 8.60 3.85
N SER A 323 -8.99 9.50 4.63
CA SER A 323 -10.38 9.35 5.05
C SER A 323 -11.39 9.52 3.90
N GLY A 324 -11.07 10.35 2.91
CA GLY A 324 -11.97 10.61 1.77
C GLY A 324 -13.35 11.14 2.13
N PHE A 325 -13.61 11.37 3.41
CA PHE A 325 -14.87 11.89 3.93
C PHE A 325 -14.73 13.39 4.18
N GLU A 326 -15.64 14.18 3.62
CA GLU A 326 -15.87 15.52 4.12
C GLU A 326 -16.34 15.40 5.57
N GLU A 327 -15.58 15.98 6.48
CA GLU A 327 -15.87 15.90 7.90
C GLU A 327 -17.06 16.84 8.22
N GLU A 328 -18.21 16.26 8.51
CA GLU A 328 -19.42 16.99 8.90
C GLU A 328 -19.21 17.89 10.13
N ASP A 329 -18.20 17.58 10.96
CA ASP A 329 -17.88 18.33 12.18
C ASP A 329 -16.80 19.41 11.98
N GLY A 330 -16.24 19.53 10.78
CA GLY A 330 -15.24 20.54 10.43
C GLY A 330 -13.86 20.31 11.04
N ILE A 331 -13.56 19.09 11.54
CA ILE A 331 -12.27 18.72 12.11
C ILE A 331 -11.53 17.85 11.10
N SER A 332 -10.56 18.41 10.40
CA SER A 332 -9.75 17.68 9.43
C SER A 332 -8.50 17.11 10.07
N GLU A 333 -8.25 15.82 9.87
CA GLU A 333 -6.96 15.21 10.18
C GLU A 333 -5.88 15.74 9.22
N SER A 334 -4.65 15.72 9.68
CA SER A 334 -3.52 16.17 8.87
C SER A 334 -2.34 15.23 8.96
N VAL A 335 -1.55 15.19 7.89
CA VAL A 335 -0.29 14.44 7.83
C VAL A 335 0.85 15.36 7.37
N THR A 336 2.05 15.06 7.79
CA THR A 336 3.26 15.77 7.34
C THR A 336 3.94 14.93 6.26
N LEU A 337 3.97 15.44 5.04
CA LEU A 337 4.63 14.80 3.91
C LEU A 337 6.00 15.41 3.64
N VAL A 338 6.95 14.59 3.24
CA VAL A 338 8.20 15.05 2.63
C VAL A 338 7.90 15.53 1.22
N ARG A 339 8.41 16.70 0.85
CA ARG A 339 8.33 17.25 -0.51
C ARG A 339 9.70 17.53 -1.13
N GLY A 340 10.76 17.25 -0.39
CA GLY A 340 12.14 17.34 -0.87
C GLY A 340 13.14 17.00 0.22
N THR A 341 14.36 16.69 -0.23
CA THR A 341 15.54 16.47 0.61
C THR A 341 16.73 17.16 -0.05
N LYS A 342 17.90 17.20 0.63
CA LYS A 342 19.13 17.74 0.02
C LYS A 342 19.53 17.03 -1.28
N ASP A 343 19.23 15.72 -1.38
CA ASP A 343 19.59 14.90 -2.54
C ASP A 343 18.52 14.94 -3.64
N MET A 344 17.29 15.28 -3.27
CA MET A 344 16.15 15.41 -4.18
C MET A 344 15.33 16.68 -3.84
N PRO A 345 15.77 17.87 -4.27
CA PRO A 345 15.01 19.11 -4.08
C PRO A 345 13.63 19.04 -4.75
N MET A 346 12.66 19.84 -4.25
CA MET A 346 11.26 19.80 -4.65
C MET A 346 11.01 19.72 -6.18
N PRO A 347 11.69 20.45 -7.07
CA PRO A 347 11.47 20.28 -8.52
C PRO A 347 11.80 18.86 -9.02
N LYS A 348 12.89 18.27 -8.50
CA LYS A 348 13.27 16.88 -8.83
C LYS A 348 12.35 15.87 -8.18
N PHE A 349 11.85 16.17 -7.00
CA PHE A 349 10.84 15.37 -6.31
C PHE A 349 9.54 15.29 -7.15
N ILE A 350 9.08 16.41 -7.69
CA ILE A 350 7.93 16.46 -8.59
C ILE A 350 8.21 15.62 -9.85
N ASP A 351 9.37 15.78 -10.49
CA ASP A 351 9.73 14.98 -11.67
C ASP A 351 9.78 13.48 -11.34
N SER A 352 10.27 13.10 -10.14
CA SER A 352 10.33 11.70 -9.67
C SER A 352 8.93 11.11 -9.50
N TRP A 353 8.01 11.88 -8.92
CA TRP A 353 6.61 11.46 -8.81
C TRP A 353 5.96 11.32 -10.19
N MET A 354 6.20 12.26 -11.09
CA MET A 354 5.67 12.21 -12.45
C MET A 354 6.26 11.04 -13.26
N TYR A 355 7.50 10.64 -12.98
CA TYR A 355 8.05 9.41 -13.55
C TYR A 355 7.31 8.16 -13.05
N ALA A 356 7.02 8.08 -11.76
CA ALA A 356 6.19 7.02 -11.19
C ALA A 356 4.75 7.05 -11.77
N TRP A 357 4.17 8.24 -11.97
CA TRP A 357 2.90 8.42 -12.66
C TRP A 357 2.93 7.82 -14.08
N MET A 358 4.00 8.05 -14.84
CA MET A 358 4.19 7.46 -16.15
C MET A 358 4.27 5.92 -16.08
N ILE A 359 5.12 5.36 -15.21
CA ILE A 359 5.22 3.91 -14.99
C ILE A 359 3.86 3.34 -14.63
N ASN A 360 3.16 3.97 -13.73
CA ASN A 360 1.84 3.52 -13.30
C ASN A 360 0.86 3.48 -14.47
N ASN A 361 0.75 4.57 -15.22
CA ASN A 361 -0.22 4.68 -16.31
C ASN A 361 0.14 3.81 -17.51
N PHE A 362 1.42 3.71 -17.89
CA PHE A 362 1.82 3.01 -19.10
C PHE A 362 2.24 1.56 -18.88
N HIS A 363 2.91 1.24 -17.77
CA HIS A 363 3.26 -0.15 -17.45
C HIS A 363 2.16 -0.85 -16.65
N ASN A 364 1.86 -0.36 -15.45
CA ASN A 364 0.91 -1.04 -14.58
C ASN A 364 -0.49 -1.10 -15.20
N TYR A 365 -1.01 -0.01 -15.80
CA TYR A 365 -2.28 0.00 -16.53
C TYR A 365 -2.20 -0.60 -17.93
N GLY A 366 -1.03 -1.09 -18.30
CA GLY A 366 -0.86 -1.97 -19.44
C GLY A 366 -0.76 -1.30 -20.81
N TRP A 367 -0.81 0.03 -20.92
CA TRP A 367 -0.79 0.71 -22.22
C TRP A 367 0.47 0.47 -23.06
N THR A 368 1.60 0.13 -22.43
CA THR A 368 2.86 -0.24 -23.10
C THR A 368 3.49 -1.54 -22.58
N GLN A 369 2.84 -2.23 -21.65
CA GLN A 369 3.44 -3.35 -20.94
C GLN A 369 3.89 -4.48 -21.87
N ILE A 370 3.04 -4.91 -22.79
CA ILE A 370 3.35 -6.04 -23.69
C ILE A 370 4.48 -5.68 -24.64
N ILE A 371 4.48 -4.46 -25.15
CA ILE A 371 5.52 -3.96 -26.05
C ILE A 371 6.85 -3.83 -25.32
N SER A 372 6.89 -3.26 -24.14
CA SER A 372 8.13 -3.11 -23.34
C SER A 372 8.73 -4.47 -23.00
N ARG A 373 7.90 -5.48 -22.64
CA ARG A 373 8.35 -6.86 -22.42
C ARG A 373 8.93 -7.49 -23.68
N PHE A 374 8.30 -7.25 -24.84
CA PHE A 374 8.83 -7.74 -26.13
C PHE A 374 10.20 -7.12 -26.44
N LEU A 375 10.34 -5.83 -26.27
CA LEU A 375 11.61 -5.13 -26.53
C LEU A 375 12.71 -5.59 -25.57
N ARG A 376 12.36 -5.80 -24.30
CA ARG A 376 13.30 -6.33 -23.32
C ARG A 376 13.83 -7.69 -23.74
N LYS A 377 12.96 -8.58 -24.20
CA LYS A 377 13.32 -9.96 -24.54
C LYS A 377 14.04 -10.06 -25.89
N TYR A 378 13.55 -9.40 -26.91
CA TYR A 378 14.03 -9.62 -28.30
C TYR A 378 14.99 -8.55 -28.83
N LYS A 379 15.09 -7.42 -28.15
CA LYS A 379 15.99 -6.32 -28.53
C LYS A 379 17.00 -5.98 -27.42
N ASP A 380 16.97 -6.69 -26.31
CA ASP A 380 17.79 -6.44 -25.11
C ASP A 380 17.70 -4.99 -24.61
N MET A 381 16.59 -4.31 -24.92
CA MET A 381 16.31 -2.98 -24.44
C MET A 381 15.85 -3.05 -22.99
N SER A 382 16.60 -2.45 -22.06
CA SER A 382 16.20 -2.41 -20.66
C SER A 382 14.91 -1.61 -20.46
N TYR A 383 14.14 -1.93 -19.39
CA TYR A 383 12.95 -1.11 -19.04
C TYR A 383 13.34 0.33 -18.72
N LEU A 384 14.50 0.56 -18.11
CA LEU A 384 15.00 1.91 -17.88
C LEU A 384 15.21 2.68 -19.19
N GLU A 385 15.81 2.05 -20.20
CA GLU A 385 15.99 2.67 -21.50
C GLU A 385 14.65 2.98 -22.17
N PHE A 386 13.73 2.01 -22.18
CA PHE A 386 12.40 2.18 -22.76
C PHE A 386 11.62 3.33 -22.10
N TYR A 387 11.52 3.33 -20.75
CA TYR A 387 10.76 4.33 -20.04
C TYR A 387 11.42 5.69 -20.01
N ASN A 388 12.76 5.80 -20.05
CA ASN A 388 13.43 7.08 -20.24
C ASN A 388 13.14 7.69 -21.61
N ARG A 389 13.05 6.89 -22.66
CA ARG A 389 12.64 7.37 -23.99
C ARG A 389 11.17 7.82 -23.96
N LEU A 390 10.30 7.05 -23.34
CA LEU A 390 8.89 7.41 -23.19
C LEU A 390 8.74 8.71 -22.37
N TRP A 391 9.52 8.88 -21.31
CA TRP A 391 9.58 10.10 -20.50
C TRP A 391 9.92 11.33 -21.32
N ILE A 392 10.94 11.25 -22.16
CA ILE A 392 11.33 12.34 -23.06
C ILE A 392 10.20 12.62 -24.05
N LEU A 393 9.65 11.59 -24.68
CA LEU A 393 8.58 11.72 -25.67
C LEU A 393 7.34 12.40 -25.08
N ILE A 394 6.91 12.04 -23.87
CA ILE A 394 5.76 12.71 -23.19
C ILE A 394 6.04 14.21 -23.02
N GLN A 395 7.27 14.59 -22.68
CA GLN A 395 7.60 15.99 -22.47
C GLN A 395 7.68 16.80 -23.78
N GLU A 396 8.08 16.17 -24.88
CA GLU A 396 8.18 16.77 -26.20
C GLU A 396 6.87 16.73 -27.00
N ASP A 397 5.90 15.92 -26.58
CA ASP A 397 4.60 15.80 -27.22
C ASP A 397 3.77 17.08 -27.04
N ASN A 398 2.74 17.25 -27.86
CA ASN A 398 1.77 18.34 -27.77
C ASN A 398 0.33 17.83 -27.85
N GLY A 399 0.17 16.52 -27.69
CA GLY A 399 -1.11 15.84 -27.78
C GLY A 399 -1.77 15.60 -26.42
N PHE A 400 -2.76 14.73 -26.44
CA PHE A 400 -3.61 14.42 -25.29
C PHE A 400 -2.83 13.88 -24.07
N VAL A 401 -1.82 13.03 -24.30
CA VAL A 401 -1.02 12.47 -23.19
C VAL A 401 -0.24 13.57 -22.47
N LYS A 402 0.34 14.52 -23.22
CA LYS A 402 1.03 15.69 -22.65
C LYS A 402 0.09 16.58 -21.84
N GLU A 403 -1.11 16.81 -22.33
CA GLU A 403 -2.13 17.57 -21.62
C GLU A 403 -2.45 16.92 -20.26
N GLN A 404 -2.69 15.62 -20.21
CA GLN A 404 -2.95 14.90 -18.97
C GLN A 404 -1.76 14.91 -18.02
N PHE A 405 -0.55 14.80 -18.55
CA PHE A 405 0.70 14.91 -17.79
C PHE A 405 0.84 16.29 -17.15
N ASP A 406 0.60 17.36 -17.89
CA ASP A 406 0.72 18.73 -17.40
C ASP A 406 -0.35 19.05 -16.32
N ILE A 407 -1.56 18.56 -16.50
CA ILE A 407 -2.62 18.67 -15.49
C ILE A 407 -2.16 18.00 -14.20
N ALA A 408 -1.73 16.74 -14.28
CA ALA A 408 -1.27 16.00 -13.09
C ALA A 408 -0.08 16.67 -12.42
N LYS A 409 0.88 17.17 -13.20
CA LYS A 409 2.06 17.88 -12.68
C LYS A 409 1.69 19.18 -11.98
N ALA A 410 0.77 19.96 -12.54
CA ALA A 410 0.31 21.21 -11.95
C ALA A 410 -0.42 20.95 -10.62
N GLN A 411 -1.31 19.96 -10.57
CA GLN A 411 -2.04 19.56 -9.38
C GLN A 411 -1.09 19.08 -8.28
N LEU A 412 -0.10 18.24 -8.61
CA LEU A 412 0.91 17.80 -7.65
C LEU A 412 1.72 18.97 -7.10
N THR A 413 2.11 19.90 -7.97
CA THR A 413 2.87 21.08 -7.57
C THR A 413 2.08 21.92 -6.55
N GLU A 414 0.83 22.23 -6.85
CA GLU A 414 -0.05 22.97 -5.96
C GLU A 414 -0.24 22.24 -4.61
N TYR A 415 -0.47 20.92 -4.65
CA TYR A 415 -0.61 20.10 -3.45
C TYR A 415 0.64 20.14 -2.56
N LEU A 416 1.83 20.02 -3.13
CA LEU A 416 3.08 20.07 -2.39
C LEU A 416 3.48 21.49 -1.93
N GLU A 417 3.02 22.53 -2.61
CA GLU A 417 3.28 23.93 -2.20
C GLU A 417 2.35 24.36 -1.08
N THR A 418 1.06 24.04 -1.17
CA THR A 418 0.02 24.60 -0.31
C THR A 418 -0.49 23.65 0.77
N GLY A 419 -0.33 22.33 0.59
CA GLY A 419 -0.95 21.31 1.42
C GLY A 419 -2.47 21.19 1.19
N ILE A 420 -3.00 21.87 0.20
CA ILE A 420 -4.42 21.93 -0.13
C ILE A 420 -4.60 21.50 -1.59
N ALA A 421 -5.53 20.60 -1.82
CA ALA A 421 -5.98 20.30 -3.17
C ALA A 421 -7.48 20.00 -3.12
N ASP A 422 -8.28 20.81 -3.79
CA ASP A 422 -9.72 20.65 -3.85
C ASP A 422 -10.09 19.30 -4.52
N GLY A 423 -10.67 18.39 -3.73
CA GLY A 423 -11.11 17.07 -4.19
C GLY A 423 -9.97 16.10 -4.53
N PHE A 424 -8.77 16.33 -4.02
CA PHE A 424 -7.56 15.73 -4.51
C PHE A 424 -6.71 15.13 -3.39
N SER A 425 -6.34 13.87 -3.54
CA SER A 425 -5.32 13.24 -2.69
C SER A 425 -4.11 12.84 -3.52
N GLY A 426 -2.91 12.85 -2.94
CA GLY A 426 -1.71 12.37 -3.65
C GLY A 426 -1.89 10.97 -4.24
N HIS A 427 -2.80 10.19 -3.69
CA HIS A 427 -3.15 8.87 -4.18
C HIS A 427 -4.03 8.91 -5.44
N THR A 428 -4.99 9.84 -5.52
CA THR A 428 -5.84 10.00 -6.72
C THR A 428 -5.05 10.52 -7.92
N LEU A 429 -3.98 11.30 -7.70
CA LEU A 429 -3.11 11.82 -8.78
C LEU A 429 -2.47 10.72 -9.62
N MET A 430 -2.03 9.67 -8.95
CA MET A 430 -1.24 8.63 -9.61
C MET A 430 -1.97 8.03 -10.81
N TRP A 431 -3.31 7.97 -10.76
CA TRP A 431 -4.15 7.37 -11.79
C TRP A 431 -5.35 8.22 -12.21
N SER A 432 -5.38 9.49 -11.83
CA SER A 432 -6.43 10.43 -12.24
C SER A 432 -6.61 10.51 -13.77
N ALA A 433 -5.53 10.30 -14.53
CA ALA A 433 -5.57 10.27 -15.98
C ALA A 433 -6.28 9.03 -16.56
N GLN A 434 -6.40 7.93 -15.80
CA GLN A 434 -6.95 6.67 -16.34
C GLN A 434 -8.40 6.79 -16.79
N SER A 435 -9.22 7.55 -16.06
CA SER A 435 -10.59 7.83 -16.51
C SER A 435 -10.60 8.44 -17.90
N ASN A 436 -9.78 9.47 -18.13
CA ASN A 436 -9.68 10.17 -19.39
C ASN A 436 -9.04 9.30 -20.48
N PHE A 437 -8.08 8.44 -20.12
CA PHE A 437 -7.47 7.48 -21.04
C PHE A 437 -8.49 6.46 -21.56
N HIS A 438 -9.36 5.97 -20.67
CA HIS A 438 -10.44 5.06 -21.06
C HIS A 438 -11.59 5.75 -21.82
N GLU A 439 -11.77 7.07 -21.69
CA GLU A 439 -12.69 7.83 -22.51
C GLU A 439 -12.18 8.08 -23.93
N GLU A 440 -10.87 8.25 -24.06
CA GLU A 440 -10.20 8.60 -25.33
C GLU A 440 -9.15 7.55 -25.75
N PRO A 441 -9.49 6.25 -25.77
CA PRO A 441 -8.51 5.17 -25.94
C PRO A 441 -7.75 5.28 -27.27
N LEU A 442 -8.39 5.82 -28.32
CA LEU A 442 -7.74 5.99 -29.63
C LEU A 442 -6.60 6.99 -29.57
N LYS A 443 -6.73 8.07 -28.79
CA LYS A 443 -5.67 9.07 -28.64
C LYS A 443 -4.46 8.48 -27.90
N ILE A 444 -4.71 7.60 -26.91
CA ILE A 444 -3.63 6.90 -26.22
C ILE A 444 -2.94 5.89 -27.14
N LEU A 445 -3.73 5.11 -27.92
CA LEU A 445 -3.18 4.14 -28.85
C LEU A 445 -2.38 4.82 -29.98
N GLU A 446 -2.82 5.97 -30.48
CA GLU A 446 -2.05 6.80 -31.43
C GLU A 446 -0.71 7.28 -30.83
N PHE A 447 -0.72 7.72 -29.57
CA PHE A 447 0.51 8.08 -28.85
C PHE A 447 1.42 6.86 -28.66
N VAL A 448 0.89 5.71 -28.26
CA VAL A 448 1.65 4.46 -28.12
C VAL A 448 2.22 4.00 -29.46
N ASP A 449 1.44 4.08 -30.53
CA ASP A 449 1.92 3.76 -31.89
C ASP A 449 3.06 4.69 -32.33
N LYS A 450 2.96 5.99 -32.06
CA LYS A 450 4.02 6.98 -32.29
C LYS A 450 5.26 6.66 -31.44
N ALA A 451 5.09 6.36 -30.15
CA ALA A 451 6.14 5.99 -29.23
C ALA A 451 6.84 4.67 -29.61
N CYS A 452 6.10 3.77 -30.24
CA CYS A 452 6.55 2.45 -30.66
C CYS A 452 6.73 2.36 -32.17
N SER A 453 6.83 3.49 -32.87
CA SER A 453 6.97 3.52 -34.33
C SER A 453 8.18 2.71 -34.79
N ARG A 454 8.08 2.17 -35.99
CA ARG A 454 9.09 1.29 -36.60
C ARG A 454 10.50 1.92 -36.61
N GLU A 455 10.59 3.23 -36.87
CA GLU A 455 11.85 3.98 -36.90
C GLU A 455 12.50 4.06 -35.51
N TRP A 456 11.70 4.03 -34.47
CA TRP A 456 12.16 4.18 -33.09
C TRP A 456 12.60 2.85 -32.46
N LEU A 457 11.89 1.75 -32.79
CA LEU A 457 12.07 0.46 -32.11
C LEU A 457 12.65 -0.64 -33.04
N ASP A 458 12.77 -0.38 -34.34
CA ASP A 458 13.21 -1.39 -35.33
C ASP A 458 12.53 -2.76 -35.12
N LEU A 459 11.20 -2.74 -34.93
CA LEU A 459 10.44 -3.96 -34.67
C LEU A 459 10.27 -4.77 -35.96
N PRO A 460 10.44 -6.11 -35.89
CA PRO A 460 10.17 -6.98 -37.03
C PRO A 460 8.73 -6.82 -37.52
N GLU A 461 8.54 -6.54 -38.82
CA GLU A 461 7.20 -6.33 -39.42
C GLU A 461 6.20 -7.45 -39.11
N LYS A 462 6.68 -8.68 -38.99
CA LYS A 462 5.81 -9.84 -38.73
C LYS A 462 5.19 -9.87 -37.33
N TYR A 463 5.80 -9.23 -36.32
CA TYR A 463 5.29 -9.23 -34.96
C TYR A 463 4.49 -7.99 -34.61
N TYR A 464 4.83 -6.84 -35.18
CA TYR A 464 4.27 -5.55 -34.81
C TYR A 464 2.73 -5.52 -34.81
N PRO A 465 2.03 -5.94 -35.87
CA PRO A 465 0.56 -5.90 -35.88
C PRO A 465 -0.07 -6.79 -34.81
N GLN A 466 0.51 -7.96 -34.53
CA GLN A 466 0.00 -8.88 -33.52
C GLN A 466 0.28 -8.37 -32.10
N LEU A 467 1.45 -7.76 -31.88
CA LEU A 467 1.80 -7.11 -30.61
C LEU A 467 0.85 -5.95 -30.30
N MET A 468 0.62 -5.04 -31.25
CA MET A 468 -0.31 -3.93 -31.09
C MET A 468 -1.74 -4.42 -30.88
N LYS A 469 -2.16 -5.45 -31.62
CA LYS A 469 -3.47 -6.07 -31.45
C LYS A 469 -3.62 -6.69 -30.04
N PHE A 470 -2.61 -7.41 -29.56
CA PHE A 470 -2.65 -8.01 -28.23
C PHE A 470 -2.53 -6.96 -27.12
N GLN A 471 -1.68 -5.95 -27.30
CA GLN A 471 -1.56 -4.81 -26.40
C GLN A 471 -2.92 -4.12 -26.21
N THR A 472 -3.64 -3.85 -27.28
CA THR A 472 -4.99 -3.26 -27.26
C THR A 472 -6.01 -4.19 -26.58
N PHE A 473 -5.99 -5.48 -26.89
CA PHE A 473 -6.84 -6.48 -26.26
C PHE A 473 -6.57 -6.61 -24.75
N TYR A 474 -5.31 -6.54 -24.35
CA TYR A 474 -4.89 -6.73 -22.97
C TYR A 474 -5.25 -5.54 -22.06
N VAL A 475 -5.40 -4.34 -22.61
CA VAL A 475 -5.86 -3.16 -21.85
C VAL A 475 -7.37 -3.26 -21.68
N THR A 476 -7.82 -3.51 -20.43
CA THR A 476 -9.24 -3.51 -20.11
C THR A 476 -9.78 -2.09 -20.06
N HIS A 477 -10.97 -1.87 -20.60
CA HIS A 477 -11.73 -0.65 -20.36
C HIS A 477 -13.26 -0.91 -20.41
N TYR A 478 -14.01 -0.07 -19.74
CA TYR A 478 -15.43 -0.28 -19.45
C TYR A 478 -16.36 -0.30 -20.69
N GLN A 479 -15.88 0.15 -21.86
CA GLN A 479 -16.67 0.16 -23.11
C GLN A 479 -16.71 -1.20 -23.80
N PHE A 480 -15.89 -2.14 -23.37
CA PHE A 480 -15.87 -3.49 -23.93
C PHE A 480 -16.85 -4.41 -23.21
N GLU A 481 -17.50 -5.26 -23.98
CA GLU A 481 -18.28 -6.36 -23.42
C GLU A 481 -17.35 -7.49 -22.97
N TYR A 482 -17.59 -8.02 -21.79
CA TYR A 482 -16.82 -9.12 -21.21
C TYR A 482 -17.67 -10.41 -21.15
N PRO A 483 -17.05 -11.60 -21.29
CA PRO A 483 -15.65 -11.79 -21.64
C PRO A 483 -15.36 -11.39 -23.10
N MET A 484 -14.25 -10.67 -23.31
CA MET A 484 -13.76 -10.40 -24.66
C MET A 484 -13.01 -11.61 -25.20
N LYS A 485 -13.32 -12.01 -26.45
CA LYS A 485 -12.63 -13.11 -27.13
C LYS A 485 -11.95 -12.64 -28.40
N MET A 486 -10.71 -13.06 -28.58
CA MET A 486 -9.94 -12.68 -29.76
C MET A 486 -8.91 -13.76 -30.14
N LYS A 487 -8.77 -14.00 -31.46
CA LYS A 487 -7.78 -14.92 -32.01
C LYS A 487 -6.47 -14.21 -32.31
N PHE A 488 -5.38 -14.88 -31.96
CA PHE A 488 -4.02 -14.44 -32.20
C PHE A 488 -3.19 -15.55 -32.84
N ASP A 489 -2.15 -15.14 -33.55
CA ASP A 489 -1.26 -16.07 -34.26
C ASP A 489 -0.10 -16.55 -33.39
N TYR A 490 -0.05 -16.12 -32.10
CA TYR A 490 1.05 -16.39 -31.18
C TYR A 490 0.54 -16.71 -29.77
N ASN A 491 1.37 -17.44 -29.00
CA ASN A 491 1.14 -17.89 -27.61
C ASN A 491 1.30 -16.75 -26.58
N PHE A 492 0.55 -15.69 -26.69
CA PHE A 492 0.70 -14.53 -25.81
C PHE A 492 0.48 -14.85 -24.32
N MET A 493 -0.41 -15.78 -23.98
CA MET A 493 -0.64 -16.15 -22.59
C MET A 493 0.64 -16.73 -21.95
N GLU A 494 1.22 -17.77 -22.55
CA GLU A 494 2.46 -18.35 -22.09
C GLU A 494 3.58 -17.30 -22.03
N TYR A 495 3.66 -16.47 -23.06
CA TYR A 495 4.63 -15.38 -23.15
C TYR A 495 4.56 -14.38 -21.99
N ILE A 496 3.37 -14.07 -21.45
CA ILE A 496 3.23 -13.12 -20.34
C ILE A 496 3.26 -13.79 -18.96
N THR A 497 3.04 -15.10 -18.86
CA THR A 497 3.02 -15.83 -17.58
C THR A 497 4.35 -16.51 -17.27
N GLU A 498 5.08 -16.97 -18.29
CA GLU A 498 6.35 -17.66 -18.11
C GLU A 498 7.53 -16.77 -18.47
N ALA A 499 8.47 -16.60 -17.54
CA ALA A 499 9.61 -15.68 -17.70
C ALA A 499 10.46 -15.95 -18.95
N ASP A 500 10.65 -17.24 -19.29
CA ASP A 500 11.53 -17.69 -20.36
C ASP A 500 10.78 -18.08 -21.64
N ALA A 501 9.44 -17.98 -21.68
CA ALA A 501 8.66 -18.40 -22.84
C ALA A 501 8.96 -17.54 -24.08
N GLU A 502 9.19 -18.22 -25.21
CA GLU A 502 9.37 -17.57 -26.51
C GLU A 502 8.01 -17.29 -27.17
N LEU A 503 7.92 -16.19 -27.92
CA LEU A 503 6.72 -15.90 -28.70
C LEU A 503 6.68 -16.79 -29.94
N THR A 504 5.94 -17.90 -29.87
CA THR A 504 5.81 -18.90 -30.92
C THR A 504 4.44 -18.83 -31.58
N LYS A 505 4.34 -19.35 -32.84
CA LYS A 505 3.05 -19.45 -33.52
C LYS A 505 2.13 -20.45 -32.84
N ASP A 506 0.88 -20.06 -32.57
CA ASP A 506 -0.06 -20.88 -31.84
C ASP A 506 -1.49 -20.85 -32.40
N ASN A 507 -2.00 -19.82 -33.01
CA ASN A 507 -3.38 -19.69 -33.48
C ASN A 507 -4.45 -19.96 -32.41
N THR A 508 -4.24 -19.44 -31.20
CA THR A 508 -5.11 -19.64 -30.07
C THR A 508 -6.12 -18.49 -29.92
N GLU A 509 -7.34 -18.81 -29.52
CA GLU A 509 -8.29 -17.82 -29.05
C GLU A 509 -8.07 -17.55 -27.56
N TYR A 510 -7.97 -16.28 -27.19
CA TYR A 510 -7.88 -15.85 -25.80
C TYR A 510 -9.19 -15.22 -25.36
N SER A 511 -9.57 -15.48 -24.12
CA SER A 511 -10.69 -14.84 -23.44
C SER A 511 -10.15 -13.98 -22.31
N LEU A 512 -10.50 -12.70 -22.31
CA LEU A 512 -10.18 -11.75 -21.26
C LEU A 512 -11.47 -11.43 -20.51
N ASP A 513 -11.50 -11.66 -19.22
CA ASP A 513 -12.67 -11.41 -18.39
C ASP A 513 -12.31 -10.51 -17.20
N LEU A 514 -13.32 -9.89 -16.61
CA LEU A 514 -13.19 -9.18 -15.33
C LEU A 514 -13.43 -10.17 -14.18
N LEU A 515 -12.61 -10.10 -13.14
CA LEU A 515 -12.81 -10.87 -11.92
C LEU A 515 -14.16 -10.56 -11.24
N MET A 516 -14.64 -9.31 -11.43
CA MET A 516 -15.94 -8.90 -10.94
C MET A 516 -16.63 -8.04 -12.01
N PRO A 517 -17.83 -8.39 -12.44
CA PRO A 517 -18.62 -7.59 -13.38
C PRO A 517 -18.82 -6.16 -12.88
N CYS A 518 -18.83 -5.21 -13.79
CA CYS A 518 -19.11 -3.80 -13.52
C CYS A 518 -20.27 -3.35 -14.41
N ASP A 519 -21.21 -2.64 -13.80
CA ASP A 519 -22.42 -2.17 -14.49
C ASP A 519 -22.31 -0.69 -14.93
N SER A 520 -21.31 0.04 -14.42
CA SER A 520 -21.07 1.44 -14.79
C SER A 520 -19.58 1.77 -14.88
N LYS A 521 -19.28 2.92 -15.51
CA LYS A 521 -17.93 3.48 -15.58
C LYS A 521 -17.41 3.82 -14.18
N GLU A 522 -18.25 4.44 -13.36
CA GLU A 522 -17.92 4.83 -12.00
C GLU A 522 -17.54 3.60 -11.18
N GLU A 523 -18.31 2.52 -11.29
CA GLU A 523 -18.02 1.26 -10.62
C GLU A 523 -16.72 0.63 -11.14
N TYR A 524 -16.49 0.65 -12.46
CA TYR A 524 -15.24 0.17 -13.04
C TYR A 524 -14.04 0.96 -12.52
N MET A 525 -14.12 2.29 -12.52
CA MET A 525 -13.04 3.16 -12.04
C MET A 525 -12.79 2.97 -10.55
N ASP A 526 -13.85 2.87 -9.73
CA ASP A 526 -13.74 2.59 -8.31
C ASP A 526 -13.06 1.24 -8.05
N ARG A 527 -13.45 0.21 -8.79
CA ARG A 527 -12.82 -1.11 -8.69
C ARG A 527 -11.38 -1.14 -9.16
N MET A 528 -11.08 -0.47 -10.25
CA MET A 528 -9.72 -0.30 -10.75
C MET A 528 -8.86 0.43 -9.73
N TYR A 529 -9.43 1.36 -9.02
CA TYR A 529 -8.77 2.12 -7.96
C TYR A 529 -8.56 1.31 -6.69
N TYR A 530 -9.64 0.84 -6.08
CA TYR A 530 -9.59 0.19 -4.76
C TYR A 530 -9.16 -1.28 -4.84
N LYS A 531 -9.37 -1.94 -5.97
CA LYS A 531 -9.11 -3.38 -6.14
C LYS A 531 -7.92 -3.68 -7.05
N ARG A 532 -7.17 -2.69 -7.43
CA ARG A 532 -5.96 -2.79 -8.24
C ARG A 532 -4.95 -3.80 -7.70
N ARG A 533 -4.87 -3.95 -6.40
CA ARG A 533 -4.07 -4.96 -5.71
C ARG A 533 -4.49 -6.39 -6.03
N GLN A 534 -5.68 -6.60 -6.63
CA GLN A 534 -6.22 -7.90 -7.05
C GLN A 534 -5.94 -8.22 -8.54
N GLY A 535 -4.85 -7.71 -9.11
CA GLY A 535 -4.49 -8.01 -10.48
C GLY A 535 -5.42 -7.40 -11.52
N TRP A 536 -5.81 -6.13 -11.37
CA TRP A 536 -6.66 -5.39 -12.31
C TRP A 536 -8.09 -5.90 -12.40
N GLY A 537 -8.47 -6.83 -11.56
CA GLY A 537 -9.76 -7.48 -11.69
C GLY A 537 -9.97 -8.17 -13.03
N LYS A 538 -8.91 -8.55 -13.75
CA LYS A 538 -8.99 -9.27 -15.03
C LYS A 538 -8.28 -10.61 -14.97
N VAL A 539 -8.80 -11.56 -15.72
CA VAL A 539 -8.23 -12.89 -15.91
C VAL A 539 -8.16 -13.20 -17.40
N LEU A 540 -6.99 -13.66 -17.84
CA LEU A 540 -6.76 -14.12 -19.21
C LEU A 540 -6.80 -15.65 -19.26
N PHE A 541 -7.60 -16.19 -20.18
CA PHE A 541 -7.70 -17.63 -20.42
C PHE A 541 -7.39 -17.95 -21.88
N SER A 542 -6.74 -19.09 -22.14
CA SER A 542 -6.74 -19.72 -23.46
C SER A 542 -8.00 -20.57 -23.60
N THR A 543 -8.69 -20.50 -24.72
CA THR A 543 -9.90 -21.28 -25.04
C THR A 543 -9.64 -22.29 -26.16
#